data_caa7a07e87eba5ddd181cea1b62ee161
#
_entry.id   caa7a07e87eba5ddd181cea1b62ee161
#
_cell.length_a   1.000
_cell.length_b   1.000
_cell.length_c   1.000
_cell.angle_alpha   90.00
_cell.angle_beta   90.00
_cell.angle_gamma   90.00
#
_symmetry.space_group_name_H-M   'P 1'
#
loop_
_entity.id
_entity.type
_entity.pdbx_description
1 polymer ?
#
loop_
_entity_poly.entity_id
_entity_poly.type
_entity_poly.pdbx_seq_one_letter_code
_entity_poly.pdbx_strand_id
1 'polypeptide(L)'
;MMRHGFHAAGIRGLSILTLVTLVIALVPRCEAGSEVRPVSGMGYTVFATGLAGPRGLLFGPSGDLFAVEQYGGTVVRITPDGNVSRFANGFSAPHDLAFDASGYLYVADTGANRVARVSPQGTVTTYITGLNAPVDLAFHPNGELFVCELYAGTVTAYKSAKKVKVVASSLDKPHGLAFDSAGATYINEWAGNRILKMDRKGRLQPVAAVEDPVGVAIGKSGDLYVAQPQAGKVSKVKMDGTRITLIEGLNEPRDPAFDEAGNLFVAETGAGRIVKMTGDF
;
A
#
# COMPACT_ATOMS: atom_id res chain seq x y z
N MET A 1 48.01 -11.45 -73.88
CA MET A 1 47.68 -12.74 -74.51
C MET A 1 46.92 -13.58 -73.50
N MET A 2 45.65 -13.95 -73.84
CA MET A 2 44.81 -15.02 -73.31
C MET A 2 44.51 -15.01 -71.77
N ARG A 3 43.31 -14.66 -71.33
CA ARG A 3 42.00 -15.41 -71.29
C ARG A 3 42.08 -16.72 -70.50
N HIS A 4 41.28 -16.79 -69.48
CA HIS A 4 40.22 -17.74 -69.06
C HIS A 4 40.10 -17.64 -67.54
N GLY A 5 39.06 -17.36 -66.83
CA GLY A 5 37.64 -17.64 -66.98
C GLY A 5 37.28 -18.99 -66.29
N PHE A 6 36.58 -18.92 -65.12
CA PHE A 6 35.57 -19.92 -64.68
C PHE A 6 35.14 -19.57 -63.27
N HIS A 7 34.00 -19.11 -63.12
CA HIS A 7 32.72 -19.70 -62.69
C HIS A 7 32.57 -19.98 -61.19
N ALA A 8 31.56 -19.37 -60.71
CA ALA A 8 30.87 -19.34 -59.44
C ALA A 8 30.43 -20.72 -58.91
N ALA A 9 30.39 -20.84 -57.62
CA ALA A 9 29.39 -21.66 -56.93
C ALA A 9 29.02 -21.00 -55.63
N GLY A 10 27.76 -20.54 -55.54
CA GLY A 10 27.18 -19.97 -54.35
C GLY A 10 26.83 -21.03 -53.31
N ILE A 11 27.13 -20.75 -52.09
CA ILE A 11 26.54 -21.45 -50.95
C ILE A 11 25.64 -20.44 -50.24
N ARG A 12 24.34 -20.66 -50.35
CA ARG A 12 23.30 -19.95 -49.61
C ARG A 12 23.41 -20.35 -48.13
N GLY A 13 23.87 -19.43 -47.29
CA GLY A 13 23.77 -19.52 -45.85
C GLY A 13 22.34 -19.26 -45.42
N LEU A 14 21.68 -20.27 -44.93
CA LEU A 14 20.34 -20.18 -44.32
C LEU A 14 20.49 -19.56 -42.93
N SER A 15 20.18 -18.28 -42.77
CA SER A 15 20.04 -17.66 -41.46
C SER A 15 18.77 -18.17 -40.79
N ILE A 16 18.96 -19.01 -39.78
CA ILE A 16 17.89 -19.42 -38.88
C ILE A 16 17.65 -18.24 -37.93
N LEU A 17 16.63 -17.44 -38.24
CA LEU A 17 16.12 -16.39 -37.34
C LEU A 17 15.33 -17.10 -36.24
N THR A 18 15.95 -17.32 -35.09
CA THR A 18 15.28 -17.86 -33.91
C THR A 18 14.33 -16.77 -33.38
N LEU A 19 13.04 -16.93 -33.67
CA LEU A 19 11.98 -16.09 -33.15
C LEU A 19 11.82 -16.41 -31.67
N VAL A 20 12.43 -15.60 -30.79
CA VAL A 20 12.16 -15.66 -29.35
C VAL A 20 10.77 -15.06 -29.14
N THR A 21 9.76 -15.92 -29.03
CA THR A 21 8.41 -15.51 -28.66
C THR A 21 8.44 -15.14 -27.16
N LEU A 22 8.56 -13.84 -26.88
CA LEU A 22 8.37 -13.32 -25.54
C LEU A 22 6.88 -13.48 -25.16
N VAL A 23 6.56 -14.53 -24.43
CA VAL A 23 5.23 -14.68 -23.82
C VAL A 23 5.16 -13.67 -22.69
N ILE A 24 4.70 -12.45 -23.01
CA ILE A 24 4.26 -11.49 -22.00
C ILE A 24 2.95 -12.07 -21.46
N ALA A 25 2.99 -12.68 -20.28
CA ALA A 25 1.78 -13.00 -19.55
C ALA A 25 1.03 -11.67 -19.35
N LEU A 26 -0.06 -11.47 -20.05
CA LEU A 26 -1.01 -10.39 -19.80
C LEU A 26 -1.60 -10.64 -18.40
N VAL A 27 -1.02 -10.01 -17.39
CA VAL A 27 -1.72 -9.82 -16.12
C VAL A 27 -2.89 -8.90 -16.47
N PRO A 28 -4.15 -9.27 -16.23
CA PRO A 28 -5.28 -8.39 -16.52
C PRO A 28 -5.13 -7.14 -15.66
N ARG A 29 -4.69 -6.05 -16.28
CA ARG A 29 -4.83 -4.72 -15.68
C ARG A 29 -6.31 -4.41 -15.69
N CYS A 30 -6.84 -3.96 -14.55
CA CYS A 30 -8.16 -3.38 -14.48
C CYS A 30 -8.23 -2.25 -15.52
N GLU A 31 -9.02 -2.43 -16.59
CA GLU A 31 -9.14 -1.42 -17.63
C GLU A 31 -9.68 -0.12 -17.02
N ALA A 32 -9.08 1.01 -17.38
CA ALA A 32 -9.57 2.32 -17.00
C ALA A 32 -10.98 2.50 -17.59
N GLY A 33 -12.01 2.23 -16.77
CA GLY A 33 -13.41 2.29 -17.19
C GLY A 33 -14.32 1.19 -16.64
N SER A 34 -13.80 0.26 -15.83
CA SER A 34 -14.67 -0.69 -15.11
C SER A 34 -15.60 0.08 -14.17
N GLU A 35 -16.89 -0.23 -14.24
CA GLU A 35 -17.88 0.34 -13.32
C GLU A 35 -17.57 -0.12 -11.90
N VAL A 36 -17.47 0.84 -10.96
CA VAL A 36 -17.26 0.52 -9.53
C VAL A 36 -18.52 -0.12 -8.97
N ARG A 37 -18.39 -1.30 -8.39
CA ARG A 37 -19.50 -2.12 -7.90
C ARG A 37 -19.32 -2.47 -6.42
N PRO A 38 -19.98 -1.75 -5.51
CA PRO A 38 -20.10 -2.21 -4.13
C PRO A 38 -21.03 -3.43 -4.07
N VAL A 39 -20.83 -4.28 -3.06
CA VAL A 39 -21.78 -5.38 -2.82
C VAL A 39 -23.15 -4.84 -2.40
N SER A 40 -24.20 -5.66 -2.58
CA SER A 40 -25.57 -5.28 -2.23
C SER A 40 -25.70 -4.80 -0.80
N GLY A 41 -26.36 -3.66 -0.60
CA GLY A 41 -26.57 -3.05 0.72
C GLY A 41 -25.50 -2.06 1.16
N MET A 42 -24.44 -1.85 0.35
CA MET A 42 -23.42 -0.84 0.62
C MET A 42 -23.59 0.40 -0.24
N GLY A 43 -23.43 1.58 0.37
CA GLY A 43 -23.33 2.84 -0.33
C GLY A 43 -21.90 3.12 -0.77
N TYR A 44 -21.75 3.86 -1.89
CA TYR A 44 -20.47 4.29 -2.43
C TYR A 44 -20.58 5.74 -2.91
N THR A 45 -19.61 6.56 -2.54
CA THR A 45 -19.49 7.96 -2.99
C THR A 45 -18.03 8.32 -3.23
N VAL A 46 -17.78 9.24 -4.15
CA VAL A 46 -16.46 9.87 -4.28
C VAL A 46 -16.35 10.95 -3.23
N PHE A 47 -15.35 10.86 -2.35
CA PHE A 47 -15.16 11.77 -1.22
C PHE A 47 -14.23 12.93 -1.57
N ALA A 48 -13.11 12.68 -2.24
CA ALA A 48 -12.16 13.70 -2.68
C ALA A 48 -11.55 13.32 -4.02
N THR A 49 -11.22 14.31 -4.85
CA THR A 49 -10.66 14.14 -6.20
C THR A 49 -9.49 15.09 -6.44
N GLY A 50 -8.79 14.90 -7.58
CA GLY A 50 -7.67 15.77 -7.98
C GLY A 50 -6.40 15.50 -7.20
N LEU A 51 -6.26 14.32 -6.60
CA LEU A 51 -5.10 13.91 -5.83
C LEU A 51 -4.01 13.31 -6.72
N ALA A 52 -2.76 13.62 -6.40
CA ALA A 52 -1.60 13.15 -7.17
C ALA A 52 -1.13 11.76 -6.70
N GLY A 53 -1.95 10.74 -6.96
CA GLY A 53 -1.69 9.36 -6.57
C GLY A 53 -1.80 9.14 -5.06
N PRO A 54 -3.01 9.23 -4.48
CA PRO A 54 -3.21 9.00 -3.04
C PRO A 54 -2.89 7.55 -2.68
N ARG A 55 -2.23 7.34 -1.51
CA ARG A 55 -1.87 6.01 -1.00
C ARG A 55 -2.31 5.84 0.44
N GLY A 56 -1.42 6.01 1.43
CA GLY A 56 -1.76 5.88 2.83
C GLY A 56 -2.81 6.90 3.28
N LEU A 57 -3.79 6.44 4.05
CA LEU A 57 -4.89 7.22 4.59
C LEU A 57 -4.93 7.11 6.11
N LEU A 58 -5.11 8.23 6.81
CA LEU A 58 -5.26 8.22 8.26
C LEU A 58 -6.17 9.35 8.73
N PHE A 59 -7.13 9.03 9.58
CA PHE A 59 -7.90 10.04 10.28
C PHE A 59 -7.10 10.66 11.42
N GLY A 60 -7.00 11.97 11.43
CA GLY A 60 -6.41 12.73 12.53
C GLY A 60 -7.36 12.92 13.70
N PRO A 61 -6.85 13.41 14.83
CA PRO A 61 -7.67 13.61 16.05
C PRO A 61 -8.84 14.60 15.90
N SER A 62 -8.80 15.47 14.88
CA SER A 62 -9.87 16.41 14.57
C SER A 62 -10.96 15.85 13.65
N GLY A 63 -10.86 14.59 13.22
CA GLY A 63 -11.75 13.98 12.24
C GLY A 63 -11.42 14.32 10.78
N ASP A 64 -10.35 15.10 10.53
CA ASP A 64 -9.85 15.31 9.17
C ASP A 64 -9.12 14.05 8.68
N LEU A 65 -9.25 13.76 7.39
CA LEU A 65 -8.49 12.71 6.74
C LEU A 65 -7.17 13.26 6.22
N PHE A 66 -6.07 12.58 6.53
CA PHE A 66 -4.77 12.84 5.94
C PHE A 66 -4.45 11.78 4.91
N ALA A 67 -3.86 12.19 3.79
CA ALA A 67 -3.43 11.30 2.73
C ALA A 67 -2.03 11.67 2.25
N VAL A 68 -1.20 10.66 1.96
CA VAL A 68 0.03 10.89 1.21
C VAL A 68 -0.27 10.87 -0.28
N GLU A 69 0.35 11.77 -1.02
CA GLU A 69 0.31 11.82 -2.48
C GLU A 69 1.65 11.34 -3.04
N GLN A 70 1.69 10.10 -3.51
CA GLN A 70 2.93 9.46 -3.98
C GLN A 70 3.60 10.24 -5.11
N TYR A 71 2.82 10.68 -6.09
CA TYR A 71 3.35 11.40 -7.26
C TYR A 71 3.56 12.89 -6.98
N GLY A 72 2.83 13.46 -6.03
CA GLY A 72 2.96 14.85 -5.60
C GLY A 72 4.10 15.09 -4.61
N GLY A 73 4.57 14.05 -3.92
CA GLY A 73 5.55 14.20 -2.83
C GLY A 73 5.03 15.04 -1.68
N THR A 74 3.73 14.95 -1.39
CA THR A 74 3.02 15.77 -0.40
C THR A 74 2.21 14.93 0.57
N VAL A 75 1.84 15.53 1.69
CA VAL A 75 0.73 15.11 2.55
C VAL A 75 -0.36 16.16 2.42
N VAL A 76 -1.56 15.72 2.15
CA VAL A 76 -2.77 16.57 2.13
C VAL A 76 -3.63 16.30 3.36
N ARG A 77 -4.35 17.32 3.79
CA ARG A 77 -5.42 17.29 4.79
C ARG A 77 -6.74 17.52 4.09
N ILE A 78 -7.70 16.68 4.37
CA ILE A 78 -9.03 16.68 3.77
C ILE A 78 -10.06 16.80 4.89
N THR A 79 -10.83 17.86 4.87
CA THR A 79 -11.88 18.10 5.88
C THR A 79 -13.07 17.15 5.69
N PRO A 80 -13.96 16.98 6.69
CA PRO A 80 -15.12 16.08 6.59
C PRO A 80 -16.07 16.38 5.42
N ASP A 81 -16.08 17.60 4.91
CA ASP A 81 -16.82 18.05 3.72
C ASP A 81 -16.05 17.85 2.39
N GLY A 82 -14.86 17.22 2.43
CA GLY A 82 -14.09 16.85 1.26
C GLY A 82 -13.15 17.92 0.71
N ASN A 83 -12.97 19.07 1.40
CA ASN A 83 -12.05 20.11 0.95
C ASN A 83 -10.59 19.69 1.19
N VAL A 84 -9.79 19.69 0.11
CA VAL A 84 -8.40 19.29 0.11
C VAL A 84 -7.49 20.49 0.30
N SER A 85 -6.53 20.39 1.21
CA SER A 85 -5.46 21.37 1.41
C SER A 85 -4.12 20.67 1.63
N ARG A 86 -3.03 21.29 1.15
CA ARG A 86 -1.68 20.76 1.40
C ARG A 86 -1.30 20.99 2.86
N PHE A 87 -0.89 19.92 3.53
CA PHE A 87 -0.42 19.96 4.91
C PHE A 87 1.11 20.00 5.00
N ALA A 88 1.83 19.17 4.22
CA ALA A 88 3.29 19.13 4.18
C ALA A 88 3.79 18.72 2.79
N ASN A 89 5.05 18.98 2.48
CA ASN A 89 5.69 18.63 1.21
C ASN A 89 7.16 18.26 1.38
N GLY A 90 7.84 17.89 0.29
CA GLY A 90 9.28 17.56 0.31
C GLY A 90 9.54 16.08 0.57
N PHE A 91 8.61 15.22 0.20
CA PHE A 91 8.76 13.77 0.23
C PHE A 91 9.11 13.21 -1.15
N SER A 92 9.72 12.03 -1.18
CA SER A 92 10.05 11.27 -2.39
C SER A 92 9.23 10.00 -2.42
N ALA A 93 8.19 9.98 -3.23
CA ALA A 93 7.25 8.86 -3.32
C ALA A 93 6.80 8.33 -1.94
N PRO A 94 6.14 9.15 -1.08
CA PRO A 94 5.66 8.72 0.22
C PRO A 94 4.56 7.66 0.06
N HIS A 95 4.53 6.67 0.96
CA HIS A 95 3.59 5.56 0.88
C HIS A 95 2.55 5.56 1.98
N ASP A 96 2.96 5.81 3.23
CA ASP A 96 2.06 5.70 4.37
C ASP A 96 2.36 6.72 5.47
N LEU A 97 1.47 6.83 6.46
CA LEU A 97 1.54 7.84 7.51
C LEU A 97 0.91 7.36 8.83
N ALA A 98 1.46 7.78 9.97
CA ALA A 98 0.94 7.50 11.31
C ALA A 98 1.09 8.69 12.25
N PHE A 99 0.10 8.96 13.12
CA PHE A 99 0.22 9.95 14.20
C PHE A 99 0.79 9.35 15.47
N ASP A 100 1.64 10.09 16.17
CA ASP A 100 1.92 9.81 17.57
C ASP A 100 0.88 10.48 18.49
N ALA A 101 0.92 10.12 19.77
CA ALA A 101 0.01 10.66 20.77
C ALA A 101 0.20 12.19 21.02
N SER A 102 1.28 12.79 20.53
CA SER A 102 1.55 14.21 20.63
C SER A 102 1.12 15.00 19.39
N GLY A 103 0.50 14.33 18.40
CA GLY A 103 0.01 14.95 17.18
C GLY A 103 1.09 15.17 16.11
N TYR A 104 2.29 14.60 16.25
CA TYR A 104 3.25 14.56 15.17
C TYR A 104 2.89 13.46 14.18
N LEU A 105 3.00 13.78 12.89
CA LEU A 105 2.77 12.83 11.81
C LEU A 105 4.09 12.23 11.36
N TYR A 106 4.14 10.91 11.20
CA TYR A 106 5.27 10.18 10.67
C TYR A 106 4.91 9.67 9.28
N VAL A 107 5.84 9.78 8.33
CA VAL A 107 5.62 9.46 6.92
C VAL A 107 6.68 8.47 6.46
N ALA A 108 6.25 7.34 5.90
CA ALA A 108 7.11 6.42 5.18
C ALA A 108 7.50 7.06 3.84
N ASP A 109 8.65 7.75 3.83
CA ASP A 109 9.20 8.44 2.66
C ASP A 109 10.05 7.45 1.86
N THR A 110 9.36 6.59 1.12
CA THR A 110 9.89 5.37 0.50
C THR A 110 11.03 5.66 -0.45
N GLY A 111 10.86 6.63 -1.35
CA GLY A 111 11.89 6.98 -2.34
C GLY A 111 13.14 7.61 -1.72
N ALA A 112 13.04 8.17 -0.51
CA ALA A 112 14.16 8.70 0.26
C ALA A 112 14.74 7.69 1.26
N ASN A 113 14.19 6.47 1.36
CA ASN A 113 14.62 5.44 2.29
C ASN A 113 14.67 5.91 3.76
N ARG A 114 13.66 6.69 4.17
CA ARG A 114 13.58 7.28 5.51
C ARG A 114 12.15 7.26 6.06
N VAL A 115 12.03 7.43 7.38
CA VAL A 115 10.81 7.97 7.98
C VAL A 115 11.04 9.46 8.24
N ALA A 116 10.15 10.29 7.72
CA ALA A 116 10.09 11.70 8.04
C ALA A 116 9.09 11.95 9.18
N ARG A 117 9.33 12.99 10.02
CA ARG A 117 8.41 13.46 11.05
C ARG A 117 7.94 14.87 10.70
N VAL A 118 6.64 15.07 10.76
CA VAL A 118 5.97 16.34 10.45
C VAL A 118 5.35 16.89 11.73
N SER A 119 5.67 18.14 12.06
CA SER A 119 5.05 18.80 13.21
C SER A 119 3.57 19.09 12.96
N PRO A 120 2.76 19.39 14.00
CA PRO A 120 1.36 19.84 13.81
C PRO A 120 1.21 21.08 12.93
N GLN A 121 2.29 21.86 12.73
CA GLN A 121 2.33 23.03 11.85
C GLN A 121 2.85 22.71 10.43
N GLY A 122 3.07 21.43 10.09
CA GLY A 122 3.52 21.01 8.78
C GLY A 122 5.04 21.05 8.54
N THR A 123 5.86 21.32 9.58
CA THR A 123 7.32 21.33 9.43
C THR A 123 7.87 19.90 9.35
N VAL A 124 8.58 19.59 8.25
CA VAL A 124 9.15 18.28 7.97
C VAL A 124 10.58 18.16 8.48
N THR A 125 10.87 17.09 9.21
CA THR A 125 12.22 16.73 9.66
C THR A 125 12.48 15.24 9.40
N THR A 126 13.75 14.86 9.21
CA THR A 126 14.10 13.45 9.11
C THR A 126 14.10 12.81 10.49
N TYR A 127 13.46 11.64 10.62
CA TYR A 127 13.37 10.92 11.90
C TYR A 127 14.18 9.63 11.92
N ILE A 128 14.07 8.77 10.91
CA ILE A 128 14.86 7.54 10.74
C ILE A 128 15.44 7.52 9.34
N THR A 129 16.70 7.09 9.18
CA THR A 129 17.38 6.93 7.89
C THR A 129 17.93 5.52 7.73
N GLY A 130 18.35 5.20 6.48
CA GLY A 130 19.01 3.92 6.19
C GLY A 130 18.06 2.74 6.14
N LEU A 131 16.78 3.00 5.86
CA LEU A 131 15.76 1.98 5.63
C LEU A 131 15.85 1.45 4.19
N ASN A 132 15.23 0.30 3.94
CA ASN A 132 15.19 -0.30 2.62
C ASN A 132 13.75 -0.34 2.08
N ALA A 133 13.34 0.76 1.43
CA ALA A 133 11.99 1.01 0.97
C ALA A 133 10.94 0.85 2.08
N PRO A 134 10.87 1.77 3.07
CA PRO A 134 9.79 1.77 4.06
C PRO A 134 8.48 2.07 3.33
N VAL A 135 7.47 1.20 3.47
CA VAL A 135 6.20 1.31 2.73
C VAL A 135 4.99 1.46 3.64
N ASP A 136 5.11 1.03 4.89
CA ASP A 136 4.04 1.15 5.87
C ASP A 136 4.64 1.37 7.25
N LEU A 137 3.93 2.09 8.10
CA LEU A 137 4.34 2.35 9.46
C LEU A 137 3.14 2.58 10.37
N ALA A 138 3.20 2.03 11.57
CA ALA A 138 2.14 2.21 12.55
C ALA A 138 2.71 2.22 13.97
N PHE A 139 2.06 2.97 14.87
CA PHE A 139 2.39 2.92 16.30
C PHE A 139 1.72 1.71 16.95
N HIS A 140 2.54 0.80 17.45
CA HIS A 140 2.08 -0.31 18.28
C HIS A 140 1.55 0.23 19.62
N PRO A 141 0.56 -0.44 20.27
CA PRO A 141 0.01 0.01 21.56
C PRO A 141 1.03 0.19 22.69
N ASN A 142 2.24 -0.39 22.58
CA ASN A 142 3.34 -0.16 23.54
C ASN A 142 4.12 1.15 23.29
N GLY A 143 3.72 1.95 22.29
CA GLY A 143 4.33 3.23 21.92
C GLY A 143 5.55 3.12 21.00
N GLU A 144 5.92 1.93 20.53
CA GLU A 144 6.97 1.75 19.52
C GLU A 144 6.41 1.98 18.11
N LEU A 145 7.19 2.64 17.24
CA LEU A 145 6.88 2.76 15.82
C LEU A 145 7.39 1.51 15.11
N PHE A 146 6.47 0.74 14.53
CA PHE A 146 6.82 -0.37 13.65
C PHE A 146 6.90 0.15 12.21
N VAL A 147 7.95 -0.25 11.50
CA VAL A 147 8.18 0.13 10.10
C VAL A 147 8.32 -1.13 9.26
N CYS A 148 7.55 -1.19 8.20
CA CYS A 148 7.56 -2.25 7.21
C CYS A 148 8.54 -1.89 6.10
N GLU A 149 9.60 -2.71 5.91
CA GLU A 149 10.64 -2.48 4.91
C GLU A 149 10.50 -3.51 3.78
N LEU A 150 9.99 -3.06 2.63
CA LEU A 150 9.59 -3.88 1.49
C LEU A 150 10.70 -4.78 0.97
N TYR A 151 11.88 -4.19 0.73
CA TYR A 151 13.00 -4.94 0.12
C TYR A 151 13.92 -5.59 1.16
N ALA A 152 13.87 -5.17 2.42
CA ALA A 152 14.54 -5.88 3.51
C ALA A 152 13.77 -7.15 3.92
N GLY A 153 12.48 -7.25 3.59
CA GLY A 153 11.60 -8.33 4.05
C GLY A 153 11.46 -8.36 5.57
N THR A 154 11.39 -7.19 6.20
CA THR A 154 11.37 -7.06 7.66
C THR A 154 10.28 -6.11 8.14
N VAL A 155 9.85 -6.33 9.38
CA VAL A 155 9.18 -5.32 10.20
C VAL A 155 10.10 -5.00 11.38
N THR A 156 10.43 -3.73 11.55
CA THR A 156 11.38 -3.26 12.57
C THR A 156 10.71 -2.29 13.53
N ALA A 157 10.89 -2.49 14.83
CA ALA A 157 10.41 -1.61 15.88
C ALA A 157 11.45 -0.54 16.23
N TYR A 158 10.98 0.71 16.36
CA TYR A 158 11.77 1.89 16.75
C TYR A 158 11.17 2.59 17.96
N LYS A 159 12.02 3.12 18.83
CA LYS A 159 11.64 4.00 19.94
C LYS A 159 12.53 5.23 19.93
N SER A 160 11.93 6.43 19.89
CA SER A 160 12.69 7.70 19.82
C SER A 160 13.77 7.68 18.72
N ALA A 161 13.43 7.28 17.50
CA ALA A 161 14.30 7.10 16.34
C ALA A 161 15.42 6.04 16.49
N LYS A 162 15.48 5.35 17.61
CA LYS A 162 16.45 4.25 17.84
C LYS A 162 15.80 2.91 17.49
N LYS A 163 16.51 2.10 16.72
CA LYS A 163 16.12 0.72 16.45
C LYS A 163 16.10 -0.07 17.76
N VAL A 164 14.95 -0.66 18.07
CA VAL A 164 14.79 -1.56 19.22
C VAL A 164 15.10 -2.99 18.79
N LYS A 165 14.38 -3.51 17.81
CA LYS A 165 14.55 -4.88 17.32
C LYS A 165 13.89 -5.05 15.95
N VAL A 166 14.33 -6.05 15.20
CA VAL A 166 13.55 -6.64 14.11
C VAL A 166 12.51 -7.54 14.75
N VAL A 167 11.24 -7.25 14.54
CA VAL A 167 10.10 -8.00 15.12
C VAL A 167 9.64 -9.14 14.23
N ALA A 168 9.81 -8.99 12.91
CA ALA A 168 9.57 -10.03 11.91
C ALA A 168 10.59 -9.93 10.78
N SER A 169 11.02 -11.05 10.23
CA SER A 169 11.98 -11.13 9.13
C SER A 169 11.66 -12.28 8.19
N SER A 170 12.37 -12.35 7.06
CA SER A 170 12.13 -13.34 6.00
C SER A 170 10.70 -13.28 5.45
N LEU A 171 10.16 -12.06 5.41
CA LEU A 171 8.85 -11.77 4.83
C LEU A 171 8.99 -11.56 3.32
N ASP A 172 7.98 -11.99 2.58
CA ASP A 172 7.96 -11.83 1.12
C ASP A 172 7.28 -10.53 0.71
N LYS A 173 8.08 -9.46 0.64
CA LYS A 173 7.67 -8.08 0.35
C LYS A 173 6.52 -7.62 1.26
N PRO A 174 6.75 -7.50 2.57
CA PRO A 174 5.75 -7.02 3.50
C PRO A 174 5.32 -5.61 3.09
N HIS A 175 4.00 -5.33 3.11
CA HIS A 175 3.48 -4.07 2.57
C HIS A 175 2.47 -3.38 3.48
N GLY A 176 1.68 -4.10 4.28
CA GLY A 176 0.67 -3.52 5.16
C GLY A 176 0.81 -3.99 6.61
N LEU A 177 0.58 -3.09 7.56
CA LEU A 177 0.61 -3.33 9.00
C LEU A 177 -0.69 -2.88 9.66
N ALA A 178 -1.23 -3.71 10.56
CA ALA A 178 -2.29 -3.31 11.46
C ALA A 178 -2.13 -3.98 12.83
N PHE A 179 -2.69 -3.37 13.87
CA PHE A 179 -2.67 -3.91 15.23
C PHE A 179 -4.08 -4.08 15.76
N ASP A 180 -4.38 -5.24 16.33
CA ASP A 180 -5.62 -5.40 17.10
C ASP A 180 -5.48 -4.77 18.51
N SER A 181 -6.61 -4.60 19.18
CA SER A 181 -6.65 -4.02 20.54
C SER A 181 -5.87 -4.84 21.58
N ALA A 182 -5.58 -6.10 21.27
CA ALA A 182 -4.76 -6.98 22.09
C ALA A 182 -3.27 -6.85 21.81
N GLY A 183 -2.87 -6.06 20.79
CA GLY A 183 -1.49 -5.83 20.36
C GLY A 183 -0.92 -6.97 19.50
N ALA A 184 -1.75 -7.81 18.89
CA ALA A 184 -1.27 -8.68 17.83
C ALA A 184 -1.09 -7.88 16.53
N THR A 185 -0.04 -8.21 15.79
CA THR A 185 0.31 -7.52 14.55
C THR A 185 -0.16 -8.34 13.35
N TYR A 186 -0.84 -7.69 12.40
CA TYR A 186 -1.19 -8.27 11.12
C TYR A 186 -0.26 -7.67 10.05
N ILE A 187 0.26 -8.54 9.18
CA ILE A 187 1.24 -8.18 8.16
C ILE A 187 0.75 -8.73 6.82
N ASN A 188 0.57 -7.85 5.85
CA ASN A 188 0.32 -8.25 4.48
C ASN A 188 1.63 -8.53 3.78
N GLU A 189 1.81 -9.74 3.25
CA GLU A 189 2.92 -10.09 2.35
C GLU A 189 2.44 -9.97 0.90
N TRP A 190 2.82 -8.86 0.27
CA TRP A 190 2.39 -8.56 -1.10
C TRP A 190 2.79 -9.65 -2.11
N ALA A 191 4.07 -10.04 -2.16
CA ALA A 191 4.52 -11.10 -3.06
C ALA A 191 4.19 -12.50 -2.53
N GLY A 192 4.02 -12.65 -1.20
CA GLY A 192 3.60 -13.90 -0.58
C GLY A 192 2.11 -14.21 -0.75
N ASN A 193 1.31 -13.25 -1.24
CA ASN A 193 -0.14 -13.40 -1.44
C ASN A 193 -0.87 -13.92 -0.20
N ARG A 194 -0.54 -13.39 0.98
CA ARG A 194 -1.12 -13.82 2.25
C ARG A 194 -1.09 -12.74 3.30
N ILE A 195 -1.89 -12.94 4.32
CA ILE A 195 -1.88 -12.17 5.55
C ILE A 195 -1.34 -13.05 6.66
N LEU A 196 -0.39 -12.52 7.41
CA LEU A 196 0.17 -13.15 8.60
C LEU A 196 -0.32 -12.43 9.86
N LYS A 197 -0.53 -13.19 10.93
CA LYS A 197 -0.69 -12.68 12.29
C LYS A 197 0.56 -13.02 13.09
N MET A 198 1.15 -12.02 13.73
CA MET A 198 2.21 -12.19 14.70
C MET A 198 1.64 -12.07 16.11
N ASP A 199 1.80 -13.10 16.91
CA ASP A 199 1.39 -13.08 18.31
C ASP A 199 2.39 -12.27 19.18
N ARG A 200 2.02 -12.03 20.45
CA ARG A 200 2.87 -11.29 21.41
C ARG A 200 4.23 -11.94 21.68
N LYS A 201 4.41 -13.21 21.30
CA LYS A 201 5.68 -13.94 21.40
C LYS A 201 6.51 -13.83 20.12
N GLY A 202 6.02 -13.10 19.10
CA GLY A 202 6.68 -12.92 17.81
C GLY A 202 6.51 -14.12 16.85
N ARG A 203 5.57 -15.03 17.12
CA ARG A 203 5.33 -16.18 16.24
C ARG A 203 4.36 -15.76 15.13
N LEU A 204 4.78 -15.99 13.88
CA LEU A 204 4.00 -15.72 12.69
C LEU A 204 3.13 -16.94 12.35
N GLN A 205 1.85 -16.66 12.05
CA GLN A 205 0.89 -17.67 11.59
C GLN A 205 0.07 -17.09 10.42
N PRO A 206 -0.23 -17.87 9.36
CA PRO A 206 -1.10 -17.41 8.29
C PRO A 206 -2.54 -17.25 8.79
N VAL A 207 -3.17 -16.13 8.38
CA VAL A 207 -4.61 -15.87 8.59
C VAL A 207 -5.39 -16.29 7.37
N ALA A 208 -4.99 -15.81 6.19
CA ALA A 208 -5.65 -16.08 4.92
C ALA A 208 -4.68 -15.95 3.75
N ALA A 209 -4.93 -16.73 2.68
CA ALA A 209 -4.38 -16.42 1.38
C ALA A 209 -5.20 -15.28 0.75
N VAL A 210 -4.54 -14.17 0.42
CA VAL A 210 -5.14 -13.00 -0.23
C VAL A 210 -4.21 -12.59 -1.34
N GLU A 211 -4.73 -12.51 -2.54
CA GLU A 211 -3.95 -12.12 -3.71
C GLU A 211 -3.64 -10.62 -3.66
N ASP A 212 -2.37 -10.26 -3.90
CA ASP A 212 -1.88 -8.88 -4.01
C ASP A 212 -2.28 -7.97 -2.83
N PRO A 213 -2.14 -8.39 -1.55
CA PRO A 213 -2.58 -7.59 -0.41
C PRO A 213 -1.60 -6.44 -0.14
N VAL A 214 -2.09 -5.20 -0.08
CA VAL A 214 -1.26 -4.01 0.24
C VAL A 214 -1.71 -3.37 1.55
N GLY A 215 -2.47 -2.28 1.56
CA GLY A 215 -2.97 -1.66 2.77
C GLY A 215 -3.97 -2.55 3.54
N VAL A 216 -4.01 -2.37 4.86
CA VAL A 216 -4.91 -3.13 5.74
C VAL A 216 -5.43 -2.27 6.88
N ALA A 217 -6.75 -2.29 7.08
CA ALA A 217 -7.40 -1.73 8.26
C ALA A 217 -8.10 -2.83 9.06
N ILE A 218 -8.28 -2.60 10.35
CA ILE A 218 -9.08 -3.47 11.23
C ILE A 218 -10.39 -2.77 11.54
N GLY A 219 -11.51 -3.42 11.22
CA GLY A 219 -12.83 -2.92 11.55
C GLY A 219 -13.22 -3.17 13.01
N LYS A 220 -14.35 -2.61 13.45
CA LYS A 220 -14.86 -2.75 14.82
C LYS A 220 -15.13 -4.21 15.22
N SER A 221 -15.44 -5.08 14.24
CA SER A 221 -15.61 -6.52 14.46
C SER A 221 -14.31 -7.29 14.69
N GLY A 222 -13.15 -6.65 14.46
CA GLY A 222 -11.84 -7.29 14.46
C GLY A 222 -11.48 -7.94 13.11
N ASP A 223 -12.37 -7.87 12.11
CA ASP A 223 -12.07 -8.34 10.76
C ASP A 223 -11.13 -7.40 10.03
N LEU A 224 -10.37 -7.93 9.08
CA LEU A 224 -9.41 -7.16 8.28
C LEU A 224 -10.06 -6.68 6.99
N TYR A 225 -9.72 -5.48 6.58
CA TYR A 225 -10.14 -4.88 5.31
C TYR A 225 -8.91 -4.60 4.48
N VAL A 226 -8.81 -5.26 3.33
CA VAL A 226 -7.55 -5.36 2.57
C VAL A 226 -7.75 -4.84 1.16
N ALA A 227 -6.91 -3.89 0.77
CA ALA A 227 -6.85 -3.41 -0.60
C ALA A 227 -6.01 -4.33 -1.49
N GLN A 228 -6.53 -4.61 -2.69
CA GLN A 228 -5.94 -5.51 -3.69
C GLN A 228 -5.84 -4.77 -5.04
N PRO A 229 -4.73 -4.04 -5.28
CA PRO A 229 -4.61 -3.12 -6.41
C PRO A 229 -4.75 -3.76 -7.78
N GLN A 230 -4.12 -4.91 -8.01
CA GLN A 230 -4.18 -5.58 -9.33
C GLN A 230 -5.58 -6.11 -9.63
N ALA A 231 -6.26 -6.58 -8.59
CA ALA A 231 -7.65 -7.05 -8.72
C ALA A 231 -8.68 -5.91 -8.70
N GLY A 232 -8.25 -4.66 -8.42
CA GLY A 232 -9.13 -3.50 -8.36
C GLY A 232 -10.22 -3.61 -7.29
N LYS A 233 -9.95 -4.21 -6.13
CA LYS A 233 -10.97 -4.50 -5.12
C LYS A 233 -10.50 -4.28 -3.69
N VAL A 234 -11.47 -4.18 -2.79
CA VAL A 234 -11.26 -4.30 -1.33
C VAL A 234 -12.04 -5.50 -0.82
N SER A 235 -11.38 -6.30 0.00
CA SER A 235 -11.98 -7.49 0.61
C SER A 235 -11.97 -7.40 2.13
N LYS A 236 -13.06 -7.87 2.74
CA LYS A 236 -13.13 -8.18 4.17
C LYS A 236 -12.61 -9.60 4.39
N VAL A 237 -11.69 -9.77 5.31
CA VAL A 237 -11.09 -11.04 5.69
C VAL A 237 -11.40 -11.29 7.15
N LYS A 238 -12.21 -12.32 7.43
CA LYS A 238 -12.55 -12.73 8.78
C LYS A 238 -11.41 -13.51 9.42
N MET A 239 -11.42 -13.58 10.75
CA MET A 239 -10.37 -14.29 11.49
C MET A 239 -10.37 -15.81 11.27
N ASP A 240 -11.41 -16.37 10.71
CA ASP A 240 -11.50 -17.77 10.27
C ASP A 240 -10.93 -18.00 8.85
N GLY A 241 -10.41 -16.95 8.21
CA GLY A 241 -9.87 -16.97 6.85
C GLY A 241 -10.92 -16.77 5.75
N THR A 242 -12.20 -16.62 6.09
CA THR A 242 -13.26 -16.30 5.11
C THR A 242 -13.02 -14.93 4.47
N ARG A 243 -13.17 -14.85 3.16
CA ARG A 243 -12.97 -13.62 2.36
C ARG A 243 -14.26 -13.20 1.69
N ILE A 244 -14.61 -11.93 1.81
CA ILE A 244 -15.80 -11.32 1.21
C ILE A 244 -15.33 -10.08 0.42
N THR A 245 -15.55 -10.06 -0.89
CA THR A 245 -15.33 -8.83 -1.68
C THR A 245 -16.37 -7.80 -1.26
N LEU A 246 -15.94 -6.58 -0.93
CA LEU A 246 -16.81 -5.47 -0.55
C LEU A 246 -17.11 -4.53 -1.70
N ILE A 247 -16.10 -4.28 -2.53
CA ILE A 247 -16.16 -3.39 -3.68
C ILE A 247 -15.16 -3.84 -4.71
N GLU A 248 -15.51 -3.75 -5.99
CA GLU A 248 -14.65 -4.05 -7.13
C GLU A 248 -14.76 -2.95 -8.20
N GLY A 249 -13.84 -2.97 -9.18
CA GLY A 249 -13.78 -1.96 -10.23
C GLY A 249 -13.00 -0.71 -9.83
N LEU A 250 -12.33 -0.71 -8.68
CA LEU A 250 -11.46 0.38 -8.25
C LEU A 250 -10.16 0.40 -9.08
N ASN A 251 -9.62 1.61 -9.31
CA ASN A 251 -8.38 1.78 -10.05
C ASN A 251 -7.19 1.90 -9.09
N GLU A 252 -6.44 0.82 -8.94
CA GLU A 252 -5.31 0.72 -8.00
C GLU A 252 -5.68 1.12 -6.56
N PRO A 253 -6.65 0.45 -5.90
CA PRO A 253 -6.93 0.73 -4.49
C PRO A 253 -5.72 0.40 -3.62
N ARG A 254 -5.38 1.27 -2.65
CA ARG A 254 -4.15 1.12 -1.86
C ARG A 254 -4.39 0.96 -0.38
N ASP A 255 -5.00 1.94 0.26
CA ASP A 255 -5.13 1.90 1.70
C ASP A 255 -6.57 2.14 2.13
N PRO A 256 -7.12 1.25 2.96
CA PRO A 256 -8.41 1.41 3.60
C PRO A 256 -8.24 2.10 4.96
N ALA A 257 -9.13 3.04 5.30
CA ALA A 257 -9.19 3.66 6.63
C ALA A 257 -10.63 3.83 7.10
N PHE A 258 -10.88 3.65 8.40
CA PHE A 258 -12.20 3.88 8.98
C PHE A 258 -12.28 5.22 9.67
N ASP A 259 -13.41 5.93 9.48
CA ASP A 259 -13.76 7.06 10.35
C ASP A 259 -14.38 6.55 11.68
N GLU A 260 -14.59 7.45 12.64
CA GLU A 260 -15.19 7.12 13.94
C GLU A 260 -16.63 6.57 13.82
N ALA A 261 -17.36 7.00 12.78
CA ALA A 261 -18.70 6.50 12.49
C ALA A 261 -18.70 5.07 11.93
N GLY A 262 -17.54 4.57 11.47
CA GLY A 262 -17.38 3.25 10.91
C GLY A 262 -17.53 3.21 9.39
N ASN A 263 -17.51 4.36 8.70
CA ASN A 263 -17.45 4.37 7.25
C ASN A 263 -16.03 4.02 6.78
N LEU A 264 -15.92 3.27 5.70
CA LEU A 264 -14.65 2.88 5.10
C LEU A 264 -14.25 3.83 3.98
N PHE A 265 -13.05 4.38 4.07
CA PHE A 265 -12.44 5.19 3.02
C PHE A 265 -11.33 4.40 2.33
N VAL A 266 -11.20 4.57 1.02
CA VAL A 266 -10.20 3.85 0.21
C VAL A 266 -9.51 4.82 -0.72
N ALA A 267 -8.18 4.83 -0.72
CA ALA A 267 -7.38 5.55 -1.70
C ALA A 267 -7.40 4.81 -3.03
N GLU A 268 -7.76 5.48 -4.11
CA GLU A 268 -7.64 5.01 -5.49
C GLU A 268 -6.50 5.77 -6.18
N THR A 269 -5.29 5.21 -6.14
CA THR A 269 -4.08 5.83 -6.69
C THR A 269 -4.21 6.11 -8.19
N GLY A 270 -4.68 5.12 -8.96
CA GLY A 270 -4.79 5.24 -10.40
C GLY A 270 -5.91 6.19 -10.87
N ALA A 271 -6.90 6.46 -10.00
CA ALA A 271 -7.98 7.41 -10.29
C ALA A 271 -7.74 8.79 -9.66
N GLY A 272 -6.71 8.97 -8.85
CA GLY A 272 -6.42 10.24 -8.17
C GLY A 272 -7.54 10.72 -7.25
N ARG A 273 -8.20 9.79 -6.55
CA ARG A 273 -9.35 10.09 -5.69
C ARG A 273 -9.39 9.23 -4.44
N ILE A 274 -10.23 9.63 -3.50
CA ILE A 274 -10.60 8.83 -2.33
C ILE A 274 -12.09 8.56 -2.41
N VAL A 275 -12.48 7.31 -2.16
CA VAL A 275 -13.87 6.89 -2.12
C VAL A 275 -14.29 6.61 -0.69
N LYS A 276 -15.56 6.87 -0.40
CA LYS A 276 -16.22 6.57 0.88
C LYS A 276 -17.25 5.49 0.66
N MET A 277 -17.19 4.45 1.46
CA MET A 277 -18.20 3.41 1.52
C MET A 277 -18.96 3.52 2.85
N THR A 278 -20.27 3.32 2.79
CA THR A 278 -21.17 3.29 3.94
C THR A 278 -21.92 1.97 3.96
N GLY A 279 -22.16 1.44 5.14
CA GLY A 279 -22.85 0.15 5.33
C GLY A 279 -22.39 -0.54 6.60
N ASP A 280 -22.82 -1.77 6.78
CA ASP A 280 -22.43 -2.60 7.94
C ASP A 280 -21.14 -3.37 7.58
N PHE A 281 -20.04 -2.96 8.19
CA PHE A 281 -18.71 -3.54 7.99
C PHE A 281 -18.30 -4.53 9.07
#